data_db06cdf7d0e19615c9a60888daee9dc2
#
_entry.id   db06cdf7d0e19615c9a60888daee9dc2
#
_cell.length_a   1.000
_cell.length_b   1.000
_cell.length_c   1.000
_cell.angle_alpha   90.00
_cell.angle_beta   90.00
_cell.angle_gamma   90.00
#
_symmetry.space_group_name_H-M   'P 1'
#
loop_
_entity.id
_entity.type
_entity.pdbx_description
1 polymer ?
#
loop_
_entity_poly.entity_id
_entity_poly.type
_entity_poly.pdbx_seq_one_letter_code
_entity_poly.pdbx_strand_id
1 'polypeptide(L)'
;IVTGVQTCALPIWLEKKRRDIPTQDHLRSGNDAVTSLRNLVASNAGNLRAYEYLLCYHLLSKDLRSFVEDYVPGKVSSSIFAEALLIHLARQGNIRAEELIKYQIPVKIAKEFADYTRLYEAKDTSLKEKYGKTYWFYYHFATTEPGKESKP
;
A
#
# COMPACT_ATOMS: atom_id res chain seq x y z
N ILE A 1 -27.10 39.28 -35.76
CA ILE A 1 -27.22 39.01 -34.31
C ILE A 1 -26.73 37.62 -34.09
N VAL A 2 -25.51 37.53 -33.56
CA VAL A 2 -24.88 36.24 -33.22
C VAL A 2 -25.13 35.99 -31.75
N THR A 3 -26.04 35.08 -31.43
CA THR A 3 -26.20 34.51 -30.10
C THR A 3 -25.97 33.01 -30.18
N GLY A 4 -24.73 32.65 -30.30
CA GLY A 4 -24.28 31.26 -30.10
C GLY A 4 -23.40 31.21 -28.90
N VAL A 5 -23.95 31.12 -27.70
CA VAL A 5 -23.18 30.67 -26.54
C VAL A 5 -22.92 29.19 -26.73
N GLN A 6 -21.81 28.89 -27.37
CA GLN A 6 -21.29 27.54 -27.42
C GLN A 6 -20.84 27.23 -26.02
N THR A 7 -21.71 26.61 -25.23
CA THR A 7 -21.31 25.94 -24.00
C THR A 7 -20.40 24.78 -24.42
N CYS A 8 -19.09 25.01 -24.41
CA CYS A 8 -18.12 23.93 -24.54
C CYS A 8 -18.32 22.99 -23.34
N ALA A 9 -19.13 21.98 -23.57
CA ALA A 9 -19.14 20.85 -22.62
C ALA A 9 -17.71 20.28 -22.55
N LEU A 10 -17.12 20.35 -21.39
CA LEU A 10 -15.81 19.77 -21.16
C LEU A 10 -15.85 18.27 -21.51
N PRO A 11 -14.86 17.76 -22.24
CA PRO A 11 -14.82 16.32 -22.51
C PRO A 11 -14.96 15.50 -21.24
N ILE A 12 -15.73 14.42 -21.29
CA ILE A 12 -16.04 13.54 -20.13
C ILE A 12 -14.77 13.11 -19.35
N TRP A 13 -13.66 12.87 -20.05
CA TRP A 13 -12.40 12.55 -19.41
C TRP A 13 -11.82 13.72 -18.60
N LEU A 14 -12.04 14.94 -19.00
CA LEU A 14 -11.60 16.14 -18.29
C LEU A 14 -12.45 16.39 -17.04
N GLU A 15 -13.76 16.15 -17.13
CA GLU A 15 -14.65 16.20 -15.95
C GLU A 15 -14.27 15.12 -14.92
N LYS A 16 -13.90 13.92 -15.39
CA LYS A 16 -13.41 12.85 -14.52
C LYS A 16 -12.12 13.29 -13.82
N LYS A 17 -11.17 13.85 -14.57
CA LYS A 17 -9.93 14.39 -14.00
C LYS A 17 -10.18 15.53 -13.02
N ARG A 18 -11.14 16.40 -13.29
CA ARG A 18 -11.48 17.50 -12.40
C ARG A 18 -12.04 17.03 -11.06
N ARG A 19 -12.75 15.91 -11.02
CA ARG A 19 -13.22 15.28 -9.77
C ARG A 19 -12.09 14.70 -8.93
N ASP A 20 -10.98 14.35 -9.57
CA ASP A 20 -9.79 13.82 -8.89
C ASP A 20 -8.85 14.94 -8.37
N ILE A 21 -9.14 16.20 -8.71
CA ILE A 21 -8.36 17.35 -8.19
C ILE A 21 -8.82 17.62 -6.75
N PRO A 22 -7.90 17.65 -5.78
CA PRO A 22 -8.22 17.99 -4.40
C PRO A 22 -8.83 19.41 -4.33
N THR A 23 -9.87 19.58 -3.54
CA THR A 23 -10.52 20.88 -3.30
C THR A 23 -9.68 21.84 -2.45
N GLN A 24 -8.64 21.31 -1.80
CA GLN A 24 -7.68 22.08 -1.01
C GLN A 24 -6.27 21.84 -1.54
N ASP A 25 -5.44 22.88 -1.48
CA ASP A 25 -4.02 22.76 -1.82
C ASP A 25 -3.29 22.01 -0.70
N HIS A 26 -3.04 20.72 -0.94
CA HIS A 26 -2.36 19.83 0.00
C HIS A 26 -0.84 19.74 -0.24
N LEU A 27 -0.35 20.38 -1.31
CA LEU A 27 1.06 20.40 -1.68
C LEU A 27 1.82 21.54 -1.01
N ARG A 28 1.44 21.93 0.21
CA ARG A 28 2.22 22.90 0.97
C ARG A 28 3.61 22.37 1.22
N SER A 29 4.58 23.19 0.86
CA SER A 29 5.99 23.01 1.21
C SER A 29 6.12 22.74 2.72
N GLY A 30 6.59 21.55 3.09
CA GLY A 30 6.76 21.12 4.48
C GLY A 30 5.88 19.99 4.97
N ASN A 31 4.87 19.55 4.23
CA ASN A 31 4.13 18.34 4.57
C ASN A 31 4.96 17.10 4.21
N ASP A 32 5.00 16.14 5.13
CA ASP A 32 5.56 14.84 4.81
C ASP A 32 4.67 14.07 3.79
N ALA A 33 5.26 13.06 3.16
CA ALA A 33 4.59 12.29 2.12
C ALA A 33 3.31 11.61 2.64
N VAL A 34 3.32 11.13 3.88
CA VAL A 34 2.17 10.44 4.50
C VAL A 34 1.00 11.40 4.67
N THR A 35 1.26 12.58 5.25
CA THR A 35 0.23 13.62 5.43
C THR A 35 -0.35 14.06 4.09
N SER A 36 0.49 14.27 3.08
CA SER A 36 0.04 14.63 1.73
C SER A 36 -0.84 13.55 1.10
N LEU A 37 -0.45 12.27 1.20
CA LEU A 37 -1.22 11.15 0.67
C LEU A 37 -2.54 10.95 1.43
N ARG A 38 -2.53 11.05 2.77
CA ARG A 38 -3.77 10.99 3.57
C ARG A 38 -4.75 12.10 3.18
N ASN A 39 -4.26 13.32 2.98
CA ASN A 39 -5.08 14.44 2.54
C ASN A 39 -5.68 14.19 1.15
N LEU A 40 -4.90 13.63 0.21
CA LEU A 40 -5.40 13.26 -1.12
C LEU A 40 -6.50 12.18 -1.04
N VAL A 41 -6.32 11.18 -0.18
CA VAL A 41 -7.32 10.13 0.05
C VAL A 41 -8.58 10.69 0.73
N ALA A 42 -8.41 11.60 1.69
CA ALA A 42 -9.52 12.22 2.40
C ALA A 42 -10.34 13.16 1.49
N SER A 43 -9.67 13.91 0.60
CA SER A 43 -10.33 14.81 -0.34
C SER A 43 -11.07 14.07 -1.46
N ASN A 44 -10.62 12.90 -1.83
CA ASN A 44 -11.25 12.04 -2.83
C ASN A 44 -11.09 10.55 -2.48
N ALA A 45 -12.10 9.99 -1.81
CA ALA A 45 -12.12 8.58 -1.40
C ALA A 45 -12.04 7.59 -2.59
N GLY A 46 -12.38 8.03 -3.81
CA GLY A 46 -12.26 7.27 -5.05
C GLY A 46 -10.86 7.30 -5.67
N ASN A 47 -9.92 8.07 -5.12
CA ASN A 47 -8.54 8.11 -5.60
C ASN A 47 -7.75 6.90 -5.07
N LEU A 48 -8.04 5.72 -5.67
CA LEU A 48 -7.40 4.47 -5.27
C LEU A 48 -5.88 4.49 -5.44
N ARG A 49 -5.35 5.26 -6.41
CA ARG A 49 -3.90 5.37 -6.58
C ARG A 49 -3.21 6.06 -5.42
N ALA A 50 -3.76 7.19 -4.94
CA ALA A 50 -3.22 7.85 -3.76
C ALA A 50 -3.27 6.93 -2.54
N TYR A 51 -4.35 6.16 -2.41
CA TYR A 51 -4.51 5.18 -1.36
C TYR A 51 -3.49 4.04 -1.45
N GLU A 52 -3.26 3.47 -2.64
CA GLU A 52 -2.22 2.46 -2.85
C GLU A 52 -0.82 3.00 -2.55
N TYR A 53 -0.51 4.23 -2.97
CA TYR A 53 0.76 4.87 -2.65
C TYR A 53 0.95 5.06 -1.14
N LEU A 54 -0.09 5.43 -0.40
CA LEU A 54 -0.04 5.54 1.05
C LEU A 54 0.32 4.19 1.70
N LEU A 55 -0.38 3.13 1.30
CA LEU A 55 -0.10 1.79 1.79
C LEU A 55 1.31 1.33 1.45
N CYS A 56 1.75 1.52 0.18
CA CYS A 56 3.10 1.18 -0.25
C CYS A 56 4.17 1.96 0.50
N TYR A 57 3.93 3.24 0.80
CA TYR A 57 4.86 4.05 1.59
C TYR A 57 5.10 3.45 2.98
N HIS A 58 4.03 3.05 3.67
CA HIS A 58 4.15 2.37 4.96
C HIS A 58 4.94 1.06 4.85
N LEU A 59 4.69 0.28 3.79
CA LEU A 59 5.40 -0.99 3.57
C LEU A 59 6.89 -0.77 3.28
N LEU A 60 7.25 0.22 2.48
CA LEU A 60 8.65 0.58 2.21
C LEU A 60 9.37 1.03 3.47
N SER A 61 8.68 1.75 4.33
CA SER A 61 9.19 2.18 5.64
C SER A 61 9.14 1.08 6.71
N LYS A 62 8.62 -0.11 6.37
CA LYS A 62 8.36 -1.25 7.30
C LYS A 62 7.44 -0.87 8.47
N ASP A 63 6.66 0.18 8.35
CA ASP A 63 5.68 0.61 9.33
C ASP A 63 4.37 -0.17 9.18
N LEU A 64 4.39 -1.41 9.65
CA LEU A 64 3.21 -2.29 9.59
C LEU A 64 2.05 -1.79 10.46
N ARG A 65 2.32 -0.99 11.48
CA ARG A 65 1.27 -0.44 12.33
C ARG A 65 0.43 0.58 11.55
N SER A 66 1.07 1.61 11.01
CA SER A 66 0.37 2.61 10.19
C SER A 66 -0.26 2.00 8.93
N PHE A 67 0.40 0.98 8.35
CA PHE A 67 -0.18 0.22 7.24
C PHE A 67 -1.53 -0.40 7.62
N VAL A 68 -1.62 -1.09 8.76
CA VAL A 68 -2.87 -1.74 9.19
C VAL A 68 -3.92 -0.73 9.64
N GLU A 69 -3.51 0.39 10.26
CA GLU A 69 -4.40 1.48 10.62
C GLU A 69 -5.09 2.11 9.39
N ASP A 70 -4.36 2.25 8.28
CA ASP A 70 -4.88 2.83 7.05
C ASP A 70 -5.51 1.78 6.08
N TYR A 71 -5.29 0.47 6.33
CA TYR A 71 -5.76 -0.59 5.43
C TYR A 71 -7.25 -0.88 5.59
N VAL A 72 -7.98 -0.79 4.49
CA VAL A 72 -9.41 -1.15 4.42
C VAL A 72 -9.57 -2.43 3.58
N PRO A 73 -10.00 -3.55 4.18
CA PRO A 73 -10.21 -4.79 3.45
C PRO A 73 -11.14 -4.62 2.24
N GLY A 74 -10.75 -5.15 1.09
CA GLY A 74 -11.54 -5.10 -0.14
C GLY A 74 -11.48 -3.78 -0.92
N LYS A 75 -10.88 -2.72 -0.39
CA LYS A 75 -10.75 -1.45 -1.11
C LYS A 75 -9.73 -1.52 -2.25
N VAL A 76 -8.62 -2.20 -2.04
CA VAL A 76 -7.60 -2.54 -3.04
C VAL A 76 -7.15 -3.98 -2.82
N SER A 77 -6.73 -4.64 -3.90
CA SER A 77 -6.28 -6.04 -3.85
C SER A 77 -4.88 -6.16 -4.41
N SER A 78 -3.96 -6.64 -3.58
CA SER A 78 -2.58 -6.96 -3.99
C SER A 78 -2.02 -8.05 -3.09
N SER A 79 -1.23 -8.96 -3.66
CA SER A 79 -0.54 -10.00 -2.87
C SER A 79 0.39 -9.40 -1.83
N ILE A 80 1.04 -8.28 -2.15
CA ILE A 80 1.97 -7.61 -1.23
C ILE A 80 1.28 -7.13 0.06
N PHE A 81 0.02 -6.69 -0.03
CA PHE A 81 -0.75 -6.28 1.15
C PHE A 81 -1.14 -7.47 2.01
N ALA A 82 -1.53 -8.60 1.39
CA ALA A 82 -1.79 -9.84 2.11
C ALA A 82 -0.53 -10.38 2.79
N GLU A 83 0.61 -10.29 2.13
CA GLU A 83 1.92 -10.67 2.68
C GLU A 83 2.28 -9.82 3.91
N ALA A 84 2.07 -8.51 3.84
CA ALA A 84 2.33 -7.59 4.95
C ALA A 84 1.40 -7.84 6.15
N LEU A 85 0.12 -8.08 5.89
CA LEU A 85 -0.86 -8.45 6.93
C LEU A 85 -0.46 -9.73 7.65
N LEU A 86 0.05 -10.74 6.95
CA LEU A 86 0.51 -11.98 7.57
C LEU A 86 1.69 -11.76 8.52
N ILE A 87 2.65 -10.89 8.16
CA ILE A 87 3.74 -10.52 9.10
C ILE A 87 3.16 -9.83 10.35
N HIS A 88 2.22 -8.90 10.14
CA HIS A 88 1.59 -8.21 11.26
C HIS A 88 0.88 -9.17 12.20
N LEU A 89 0.05 -10.08 11.66
CA LEU A 89 -0.66 -11.10 12.43
C LEU A 89 0.29 -12.08 13.12
N ALA A 90 1.37 -12.50 12.45
CA ALA A 90 2.39 -13.37 13.03
C ALA A 90 3.06 -12.71 14.24
N ARG A 91 3.41 -11.43 14.15
CA ARG A 91 4.03 -10.70 15.27
C ARG A 91 3.11 -10.55 16.48
N GLN A 92 1.81 -10.59 16.26
CA GLN A 92 0.79 -10.59 17.33
C GLN A 92 0.46 -11.99 17.86
N GLY A 93 1.00 -13.05 17.25
CA GLY A 93 0.61 -14.44 17.55
C GLY A 93 -0.85 -14.74 17.17
N ASN A 94 -1.42 -14.03 16.22
CA ASN A 94 -2.86 -14.04 15.92
C ASN A 94 -3.19 -14.50 14.49
N ILE A 95 -2.47 -15.47 13.93
CA ILE A 95 -2.81 -16.06 12.63
C ILE A 95 -3.95 -17.06 12.84
N ARG A 96 -5.19 -16.56 12.86
CA ARG A 96 -6.42 -17.35 12.98
C ARG A 96 -7.25 -17.27 11.73
N ALA A 97 -8.08 -18.28 11.47
CA ALA A 97 -8.98 -18.30 10.31
C ALA A 97 -9.88 -17.06 10.23
N GLU A 98 -10.36 -16.58 11.38
CA GLU A 98 -11.19 -15.38 11.49
C GLU A 98 -10.47 -14.12 10.98
N GLU A 99 -9.20 -13.94 11.34
CA GLU A 99 -8.41 -12.80 10.88
C GLU A 99 -8.07 -12.91 9.38
N LEU A 100 -7.82 -14.12 8.87
CA LEU A 100 -7.62 -14.33 7.43
C LEU A 100 -8.87 -13.94 6.63
N ILE A 101 -10.06 -14.30 7.13
CA ILE A 101 -11.34 -13.94 6.50
C ILE A 101 -11.57 -12.42 6.60
N LYS A 102 -11.37 -11.83 7.78
CA LYS A 102 -11.55 -10.39 8.03
C LYS A 102 -10.71 -9.54 7.07
N TYR A 103 -9.46 -9.90 6.88
CA TYR A 103 -8.55 -9.18 5.99
C TYR A 103 -8.59 -9.69 4.54
N GLN A 104 -9.46 -10.64 4.23
CA GLN A 104 -9.60 -11.25 2.89
C GLN A 104 -8.28 -11.83 2.36
N ILE A 105 -7.47 -12.42 3.24
CA ILE A 105 -6.18 -13.00 2.88
C ILE A 105 -6.41 -14.33 2.15
N PRO A 106 -5.89 -14.51 0.91
CA PRO A 106 -6.05 -15.78 0.19
C PRO A 106 -5.35 -16.92 0.92
N VAL A 107 -6.04 -18.06 1.04
CA VAL A 107 -5.52 -19.28 1.70
C VAL A 107 -4.18 -19.72 1.09
N LYS A 108 -4.01 -19.54 -0.22
CA LYS A 108 -2.75 -19.84 -0.91
C LYS A 108 -1.58 -19.04 -0.31
N ILE A 109 -1.75 -17.72 -0.14
CA ILE A 109 -0.70 -16.84 0.41
C ILE A 109 -0.42 -17.20 1.87
N ALA A 110 -1.45 -17.55 2.65
CA ALA A 110 -1.26 -17.99 4.03
C ALA A 110 -0.46 -19.31 4.13
N LYS A 111 -0.68 -20.25 3.21
CA LYS A 111 0.11 -21.50 3.14
C LYS A 111 1.57 -21.24 2.73
N GLU A 112 1.77 -20.36 1.75
CA GLU A 112 3.11 -19.94 1.31
C GLU A 112 3.87 -19.24 2.44
N PHE A 113 3.18 -18.43 3.25
CA PHE A 113 3.78 -17.80 4.42
C PHE A 113 4.21 -18.81 5.49
N ALA A 114 3.43 -19.86 5.73
CA ALA A 114 3.79 -20.93 6.66
C ALA A 114 5.06 -21.67 6.19
N ASP A 115 5.18 -21.93 4.86
CA ASP A 115 6.39 -22.54 4.31
C ASP A 115 7.60 -21.58 4.40
N TYR A 116 7.38 -20.28 4.11
CA TYR A 116 8.40 -19.25 4.28
C TYR A 116 8.92 -19.20 5.73
N THR A 117 8.03 -19.19 6.71
CA THR A 117 8.40 -19.13 8.14
C THR A 117 9.23 -20.35 8.53
N ARG A 118 8.84 -21.55 8.09
CA ARG A 118 9.57 -22.80 8.33
C ARG A 118 10.99 -22.74 7.75
N LEU A 119 11.16 -22.27 6.52
CA LEU A 119 12.48 -22.13 5.88
C LEU A 119 13.32 -21.02 6.52
N TYR A 120 12.68 -19.94 6.95
CA TYR A 120 13.34 -18.83 7.65
C TYR A 120 13.92 -19.28 9.00
N GLU A 121 13.15 -20.02 9.81
CA GLU A 121 13.57 -20.56 11.09
C GLU A 121 14.69 -21.61 10.92
N ALA A 122 14.60 -22.44 9.87
CA ALA A 122 15.63 -23.41 9.52
C ALA A 122 16.90 -22.77 8.94
N LYS A 123 16.92 -21.47 8.65
CA LYS A 123 18.00 -20.76 7.94
C LYS A 123 18.36 -21.41 6.61
N ASP A 124 17.35 -21.90 5.90
CA ASP A 124 17.52 -22.62 4.65
C ASP A 124 18.01 -21.67 3.54
N THR A 125 19.06 -22.07 2.83
CA THR A 125 19.67 -21.28 1.77
C THR A 125 18.76 -21.09 0.55
N SER A 126 17.78 -21.98 0.35
CA SER A 126 16.76 -21.88 -0.73
C SER A 126 15.75 -20.76 -0.51
N LEU A 127 15.69 -20.16 0.69
CA LEU A 127 14.74 -19.12 1.05
C LEU A 127 14.76 -17.94 0.06
N LYS A 128 15.96 -17.48 -0.30
CA LYS A 128 16.13 -16.36 -1.24
C LYS A 128 15.65 -16.70 -2.65
N GLU A 129 15.95 -17.90 -3.12
CA GLU A 129 15.54 -18.34 -4.45
C GLU A 129 14.02 -18.44 -4.54
N LYS A 130 13.38 -19.01 -3.52
CA LYS A 130 11.94 -19.28 -3.49
C LYS A 130 11.10 -18.04 -3.18
N TYR A 131 11.54 -17.22 -2.23
CA TYR A 131 10.76 -16.11 -1.67
C TYR A 131 11.40 -14.73 -1.78
N GLY A 132 12.52 -14.60 -2.49
CA GLY A 132 13.28 -13.35 -2.60
C GLY A 132 12.51 -12.16 -3.24
N LYS A 133 11.38 -12.44 -3.90
CA LYS A 133 10.51 -11.42 -4.51
C LYS A 133 9.28 -11.09 -3.66
N THR A 134 9.13 -11.70 -2.48
CA THR A 134 8.01 -11.45 -1.58
C THR A 134 8.29 -10.29 -0.64
N TYR A 135 7.24 -9.68 -0.11
CA TYR A 135 7.38 -8.67 0.92
C TYR A 135 7.97 -9.25 2.22
N TRP A 136 7.73 -10.52 2.51
CA TRP A 136 8.33 -11.20 3.67
C TRP A 136 9.85 -11.17 3.64
N PHE A 137 10.43 -11.49 2.46
CA PHE A 137 11.88 -11.43 2.28
C PHE A 137 12.40 -9.99 2.39
N TYR A 138 11.73 -9.05 1.73
CA TYR A 138 12.06 -7.63 1.86
C TYR A 138 12.02 -7.17 3.33
N TYR A 139 10.96 -7.53 4.05
CA TYR A 139 10.77 -7.11 5.44
C TYR A 139 11.91 -7.57 6.35
N HIS A 140 12.37 -8.82 6.20
CA HIS A 140 13.41 -9.39 7.06
C HIS A 140 14.83 -9.04 6.64
N PHE A 141 15.12 -8.88 5.35
CA PHE A 141 16.49 -8.78 4.84
C PHE A 141 16.85 -7.44 4.21
N ALA A 142 15.89 -6.63 3.75
CA ALA A 142 16.24 -5.32 3.24
C ALA A 142 16.60 -4.37 4.37
N THR A 143 17.72 -3.68 4.23
CA THR A 143 18.09 -2.58 5.12
C THR A 143 17.27 -1.35 4.74
N THR A 144 16.39 -0.90 5.63
CA THR A 144 15.78 0.41 5.52
C THR A 144 16.72 1.44 6.10
N GLU A 145 17.67 1.94 5.29
CA GLU A 145 18.32 3.20 5.61
C GLU A 145 17.57 4.31 4.88
N PRO A 146 16.79 5.15 5.58
CA PRO A 146 16.30 6.37 4.99
C PRO A 146 17.49 7.32 4.82
N GLY A 147 17.93 7.53 3.57
CA GLY A 147 18.69 8.72 3.23
C GLY A 147 20.21 8.69 3.47
N LYS A 148 20.93 7.66 3.03
CA LYS A 148 22.29 7.87 2.57
C LYS A 148 22.26 7.95 1.04
N GLU A 149 22.09 9.18 0.54
CA GLU A 149 22.58 9.51 -0.80
C GLU A 149 24.05 9.11 -0.85
N SER A 150 24.36 8.17 -1.74
CA SER A 150 25.73 7.93 -2.16
C SER A 150 26.25 9.24 -2.76
N LYS A 151 27.06 9.97 -2.00
CA LYS A 151 27.88 11.05 -2.56
C LYS A 151 28.80 10.47 -3.65
N PRO A 152 28.93 11.18 -4.77
CA PRO A 152 29.74 10.79 -5.90
C PRO A 152 31.23 10.63 -5.57
#